data_680b7e32dceab5c756257de4c63cba35
#
_entry.id   680b7e32dceab5c756257de4c63cba35
#
_cell.length_a   1.000
_cell.length_b   1.000
_cell.length_c   1.000
_cell.angle_alpha   90.00
_cell.angle_beta   90.00
_cell.angle_gamma   90.00
#
_symmetry.space_group_name_H-M   'P 1'
#
loop_
_entity.id
_entity.type
_entity.pdbx_description
1 polymer ?
#
loop_
_entity_poly.entity_id
_entity_poly.type
_entity_poly.pdbx_seq_one_letter_code
_entity_poly.pdbx_strand_id
1 'polypeptide(L)'
;MSTAIVYYSQHHGNTKKLLDAIKEYDPDIKLIDTTKTKVEDLSPYDRIGIASGIYFGKFNKDLTEYIKKSLPHAIKVFGIYTCGNPSDKYTKEIKSIINEKGCKWIGEYGCQGFDTFGPFKLVGGIAKDHPTEDEIAGAVHFYETLL
;
A
#
# COMPACT_ATOMS: atom_id res chain seq x y z
N MET A 1 4.61 9.71 17.20
CA MET A 1 5.24 8.66 16.36
C MET A 1 5.05 9.02 14.89
N SER A 2 6.13 9.14 14.15
CA SER A 2 6.08 9.58 12.76
C SER A 2 5.87 8.43 11.79
N THR A 3 5.02 8.63 10.78
CA THR A 3 4.67 7.63 9.79
C THR A 3 4.81 8.19 8.38
N ALA A 4 5.42 7.44 7.49
CA ALA A 4 5.37 7.69 6.05
C ALA A 4 4.72 6.49 5.36
N ILE A 5 3.98 6.75 4.30
CA ILE A 5 3.43 5.69 3.44
C ILE A 5 4.00 5.88 2.05
N VAL A 6 4.77 4.90 1.62
CA VAL A 6 5.36 4.85 0.28
C VAL A 6 4.40 4.09 -0.61
N TYR A 7 3.98 4.67 -1.72
CA TYR A 7 2.92 4.06 -2.51
C TYR A 7 3.12 4.19 -4.03
N TYR A 8 2.49 3.27 -4.72
CA TYR A 8 2.30 3.29 -6.16
C TYR A 8 0.81 3.11 -6.43
N SER A 9 0.15 4.12 -7.03
CA SER A 9 -1.29 4.07 -7.31
C SER A 9 -1.59 4.83 -8.59
N GLN A 10 -1.64 4.14 -9.72
CA GLN A 10 -2.02 4.75 -11.00
C GLN A 10 -3.30 4.17 -11.58
N HIS A 11 -3.57 2.90 -11.32
CA HIS A 11 -4.70 2.18 -11.89
C HIS A 11 -5.99 2.62 -11.21
N HIS A 12 -6.72 3.56 -11.81
CA HIS A 12 -7.96 4.18 -11.30
C HIS A 12 -7.84 4.90 -9.96
N GLY A 13 -6.63 5.03 -9.41
CA GLY A 13 -6.42 5.73 -8.13
C GLY A 13 -7.03 5.03 -6.92
N ASN A 14 -7.28 3.73 -6.98
CA ASN A 14 -7.96 2.98 -5.92
C ASN A 14 -7.22 3.04 -4.58
N THR A 15 -5.93 2.70 -4.59
CA THR A 15 -5.10 2.74 -3.38
C THR A 15 -5.01 4.16 -2.83
N LYS A 16 -4.86 5.15 -3.71
CA LYS A 16 -4.76 6.56 -3.30
C LYS A 16 -6.00 7.03 -2.53
N LYS A 17 -7.18 6.53 -2.89
CA LYS A 17 -8.42 6.86 -2.16
C LYS A 17 -8.35 6.42 -0.69
N LEU A 18 -7.79 5.25 -0.43
CA LEU A 18 -7.58 4.76 0.93
C LEU A 18 -6.58 5.63 1.68
N LEU A 19 -5.49 5.98 1.02
CA LEU A 19 -4.41 6.77 1.63
C LEU A 19 -4.85 8.20 1.91
N ASP A 20 -5.65 8.80 1.04
CA ASP A 20 -6.18 10.14 1.27
C ASP A 20 -7.09 10.19 2.52
N ALA A 21 -7.90 9.15 2.72
CA ALA A 21 -8.74 9.03 3.91
C ALA A 21 -7.91 8.86 5.18
N ILE A 22 -6.85 8.06 5.12
CA ILE A 22 -5.92 7.88 6.24
C ILE A 22 -5.21 9.20 6.55
N LYS A 23 -4.78 9.92 5.53
CA LYS A 23 -4.14 11.24 5.67
C LYS A 23 -5.09 12.28 6.29
N GLU A 24 -6.35 12.22 5.95
CA GLU A 24 -7.38 13.09 6.56
C GLU A 24 -7.54 12.79 8.04
N TYR A 25 -7.51 11.50 8.42
CA TYR A 25 -7.55 11.07 9.82
C TYR A 25 -6.28 11.48 10.59
N ASP A 26 -5.11 11.33 9.98
CA ASP A 26 -3.81 11.67 10.59
C ASP A 26 -3.01 12.58 9.63
N PRO A 27 -3.21 13.91 9.73
CA PRO A 27 -2.57 14.85 8.81
C PRO A 27 -1.05 14.88 8.85
N ASP A 28 -0.43 14.32 9.89
CA ASP A 28 1.02 14.31 10.04
C ASP A 28 1.69 13.20 9.21
N ILE A 29 0.92 12.27 8.66
CA ILE A 29 1.47 11.24 7.77
C ILE A 29 2.07 11.88 6.52
N LYS A 30 3.24 11.42 6.12
CA LYS A 30 3.81 11.77 4.82
C LYS A 30 3.47 10.70 3.80
N LEU A 31 2.82 11.08 2.71
CA LEU A 31 2.57 10.21 1.56
C LEU A 31 3.67 10.42 0.52
N ILE A 32 4.33 9.34 0.12
CA ILE A 32 5.44 9.37 -0.83
C ILE A 32 5.04 8.59 -2.09
N ASP A 33 4.81 9.32 -3.18
CA ASP A 33 4.46 8.75 -4.48
C ASP A 33 5.74 8.36 -5.22
N THR A 34 5.98 7.08 -5.40
CA THR A 34 7.19 6.58 -6.03
C THR A 34 7.31 6.94 -7.51
N THR A 35 6.22 7.33 -8.15
CA THR A 35 6.25 7.78 -9.55
C THR A 35 6.75 9.21 -9.71
N LYS A 36 6.76 9.98 -8.62
CA LYS A 36 7.11 11.42 -8.62
C LYS A 36 8.33 11.73 -7.76
N THR A 37 8.72 10.82 -6.90
CA THR A 37 9.75 11.06 -5.89
C THR A 37 10.91 10.09 -6.09
N LYS A 38 12.13 10.61 -6.12
CA LYS A 38 13.34 9.77 -6.10
C LYS A 38 13.44 9.05 -4.76
N VAL A 39 14.23 7.98 -4.72
CA VAL A 39 14.49 7.23 -3.48
C VAL A 39 14.90 8.21 -2.36
N GLU A 40 14.14 8.16 -1.26
CA GLU A 40 14.37 8.98 -0.07
C GLU A 40 14.95 8.13 1.05
N ASP A 41 15.65 8.78 1.96
CA ASP A 41 16.01 8.16 3.23
C ASP A 41 14.77 8.11 4.13
N LEU A 42 14.34 6.92 4.50
CA LEU A 42 13.17 6.70 5.35
C LEU A 42 13.52 6.54 6.83
N SER A 43 14.79 6.69 7.20
CA SER A 43 15.23 6.53 8.58
C SER A 43 14.60 7.50 9.60
N PRO A 44 14.14 8.72 9.21
CA PRO A 44 13.49 9.62 10.16
C PRO A 44 12.13 9.15 10.67
N TYR A 45 11.54 8.13 10.04
CA TYR A 45 10.18 7.68 10.39
C TYR A 45 10.19 6.48 11.33
N ASP A 46 9.24 6.43 12.25
CA ASP A 46 9.08 5.32 13.19
C ASP A 46 8.34 4.13 12.58
N ARG A 47 7.48 4.41 11.62
CA ARG A 47 6.71 3.40 10.88
C ARG A 47 6.65 3.73 9.40
N ILE A 48 6.68 2.69 8.59
CA ILE A 48 6.57 2.83 7.13
C ILE A 48 5.39 1.98 6.65
N GLY A 49 4.46 2.62 5.96
CA GLY A 49 3.44 1.92 5.20
C GLY A 49 3.91 1.70 3.78
N ILE A 50 3.53 0.57 3.20
CA ILE A 50 3.78 0.25 1.80
C ILE A 50 2.44 -0.02 1.15
N ALA A 51 2.07 0.76 0.14
CA ALA A 51 0.75 0.68 -0.44
C ALA A 51 0.80 0.58 -1.97
N SER A 52 -0.01 -0.32 -2.53
CA SER A 52 -0.01 -0.60 -3.97
C SER A 52 -1.33 -1.19 -4.43
N GLY A 53 -1.66 -0.98 -5.70
CA GLY A 53 -2.53 -1.91 -6.40
C GLY A 53 -1.80 -3.23 -6.60
N ILE A 54 -2.51 -4.24 -7.07
CA ILE A 54 -1.93 -5.57 -7.31
C ILE A 54 -1.72 -5.79 -8.81
N TYR A 55 -0.49 -6.16 -9.17
CA TYR A 55 -0.03 -6.38 -10.54
C TYR A 55 0.56 -7.78 -10.63
N PHE A 56 -0.07 -8.64 -11.43
CA PHE A 56 0.37 -10.04 -11.58
C PHE A 56 0.53 -10.76 -10.23
N GLY A 57 -0.42 -10.54 -9.33
CA GLY A 57 -0.47 -11.22 -8.05
C GLY A 57 0.45 -10.67 -6.97
N LYS A 58 1.04 -9.49 -7.16
CA LYS A 58 1.94 -8.88 -6.18
C LYS A 58 1.94 -7.36 -6.25
N PHE A 59 2.61 -6.74 -5.30
CA PHE A 59 2.79 -5.29 -5.28
C PHE A 59 3.57 -4.84 -6.51
N ASN A 60 3.38 -3.59 -6.91
CA ASN A 60 4.06 -3.01 -8.06
C ASN A 60 5.58 -3.19 -7.95
N LYS A 61 6.19 -3.59 -9.07
CA LYS A 61 7.63 -3.89 -9.12
C LYS A 61 8.50 -2.67 -8.79
N ASP A 62 8.15 -1.51 -9.32
CA ASP A 62 8.94 -0.30 -9.10
C ASP A 62 8.87 0.15 -7.64
N LEU A 63 7.71 -0.01 -7.01
CA LEU A 63 7.56 0.21 -5.58
C LEU A 63 8.44 -0.74 -4.78
N THR A 64 8.44 -2.02 -5.13
CA THR A 64 9.25 -3.04 -4.47
C THR A 64 10.74 -2.69 -4.56
N GLU A 65 11.22 -2.27 -5.72
CA GLU A 65 12.61 -1.83 -5.89
C GLU A 65 12.93 -0.57 -5.09
N TYR A 66 11.99 0.36 -5.03
CA TYR A 66 12.13 1.56 -4.20
C TYR A 66 12.33 1.19 -2.73
N ILE A 67 11.52 0.27 -2.23
CA ILE A 67 11.60 -0.20 -0.83
C ILE A 67 12.93 -0.90 -0.56
N LYS A 68 13.41 -1.73 -1.47
CA LYS A 68 14.71 -2.38 -1.32
C LYS A 68 15.85 -1.37 -1.13
N LYS A 69 15.77 -0.22 -1.78
CA LYS A 69 16.80 0.81 -1.75
C LYS A 69 16.67 1.79 -0.59
N SER A 70 15.44 2.06 -0.14
CA SER A 70 15.15 3.16 0.80
C SER A 70 14.82 2.73 2.21
N LEU A 71 14.36 1.49 2.42
CA LEU A 71 13.88 1.06 3.73
C LEU A 71 15.05 0.82 4.67
N PRO A 72 15.08 1.48 5.84
CA PRO A 72 16.09 1.21 6.85
C PRO A 72 15.83 -0.12 7.55
N HIS A 73 16.83 -0.59 8.30
CA HIS A 73 16.69 -1.81 9.11
C HIS A 73 15.88 -1.56 10.38
N ALA A 74 15.29 -2.62 10.94
CA ALA A 74 14.67 -2.65 12.25
C ALA A 74 13.50 -1.66 12.44
N ILE A 75 12.76 -1.37 11.38
CA ILE A 75 11.59 -0.49 11.43
C ILE A 75 10.29 -1.29 11.38
N LYS A 76 9.21 -0.72 11.91
CA LYS A 76 7.87 -1.33 11.82
C LYS A 76 7.25 -1.00 10.46
N VAL A 77 6.70 -2.01 9.79
CA VAL A 77 6.15 -1.88 8.43
C VAL A 77 4.76 -2.48 8.36
N PHE A 78 3.86 -1.80 7.67
CA PHE A 78 2.54 -2.32 7.37
C PHE A 78 2.24 -2.20 5.87
N GLY A 79 1.25 -2.98 5.40
CA GLY A 79 0.87 -2.98 3.99
C GLY A 79 -0.58 -2.58 3.78
N ILE A 80 -0.84 -1.91 2.66
CA ILE A 80 -2.18 -1.57 2.20
C ILE A 80 -2.26 -1.89 0.71
N TYR A 81 -3.31 -2.58 0.28
CA TYR A 81 -3.46 -2.87 -1.14
C TYR A 81 -4.90 -2.85 -1.61
N THR A 82 -5.07 -2.61 -2.90
CA THR A 82 -6.36 -2.78 -3.59
C THR A 82 -6.19 -3.76 -4.73
N CYS A 83 -7.23 -4.54 -5.02
CA CYS A 83 -7.17 -5.62 -6.00
C CYS A 83 -8.56 -5.92 -6.54
N GLY A 84 -8.63 -6.75 -7.57
CA GLY A 84 -9.92 -7.26 -8.04
C GLY A 84 -10.54 -8.22 -7.04
N ASN A 85 -9.77 -9.22 -6.60
CA ASN A 85 -10.19 -10.20 -5.60
C ASN A 85 -9.14 -10.29 -4.49
N PRO A 86 -9.49 -9.92 -3.24
CA PRO A 86 -8.53 -9.96 -2.13
C PRO A 86 -7.94 -11.34 -1.89
N SER A 87 -6.64 -11.36 -1.54
CA SER A 87 -5.91 -12.58 -1.21
C SER A 87 -4.69 -12.24 -0.37
N ASP A 88 -4.41 -13.04 0.65
CA ASP A 88 -3.24 -12.87 1.49
C ASP A 88 -1.92 -13.21 0.76
N LYS A 89 -2.02 -13.80 -0.41
CA LYS A 89 -0.85 -14.15 -1.24
C LYS A 89 -0.16 -12.92 -1.83
N TYR A 90 -0.87 -11.82 -1.99
CA TYR A 90 -0.36 -10.63 -2.64
C TYR A 90 0.76 -9.93 -1.87
N THR A 91 0.84 -10.13 -0.57
CA THR A 91 1.87 -9.51 0.28
C THR A 91 3.08 -10.41 0.52
N LYS A 92 3.08 -11.62 -0.03
CA LYS A 92 4.11 -12.63 0.27
C LYS A 92 5.52 -12.18 -0.10
N GLU A 93 5.69 -11.61 -1.29
CA GLU A 93 7.00 -11.13 -1.75
C GLU A 93 7.49 -9.96 -0.91
N ILE A 94 6.62 -8.97 -0.68
CA ILE A 94 7.01 -7.79 0.07
C ILE A 94 7.34 -8.13 1.53
N LYS A 95 6.61 -9.05 2.15
CA LYS A 95 6.90 -9.54 3.50
C LYS A 95 8.29 -10.19 3.59
N SER A 96 8.66 -10.96 2.56
CA SER A 96 9.98 -11.58 2.50
C SER A 96 11.09 -10.53 2.48
N ILE A 97 10.94 -9.48 1.69
CA ILE A 97 11.87 -8.36 1.60
C ILE A 97 11.99 -7.65 2.95
N ILE A 98 10.86 -7.37 3.58
CA ILE A 98 10.79 -6.72 4.89
C ILE A 98 11.53 -7.55 5.94
N ASN A 99 11.30 -8.86 5.93
CA ASN A 99 11.96 -9.79 6.85
C ASN A 99 13.47 -9.84 6.65
N GLU A 100 13.93 -9.86 5.39
CA GLU A 100 15.35 -9.85 5.06
C GLU A 100 16.07 -8.60 5.58
N LYS A 101 15.37 -7.48 5.66
CA LYS A 101 15.90 -6.23 6.21
C LYS A 101 15.84 -6.16 7.74
N GLY A 102 15.38 -7.21 8.40
CA GLY A 102 15.23 -7.20 9.86
C GLY A 102 14.10 -6.32 10.36
N CYS A 103 13.19 -5.93 9.48
CA CYS A 103 12.03 -5.11 9.83
C CYS A 103 10.87 -5.98 10.32
N LYS A 104 9.95 -5.38 11.06
CA LYS A 104 8.78 -6.09 11.58
C LYS A 104 7.53 -5.73 10.80
N TRP A 105 6.91 -6.74 10.19
CA TRP A 105 5.59 -6.58 9.55
C TRP A 105 4.52 -6.59 10.61
N ILE A 106 3.80 -5.48 10.78
CA ILE A 106 2.84 -5.32 11.87
C ILE A 106 1.38 -5.47 11.44
N GLY A 107 1.11 -5.64 10.17
CA GLY A 107 -0.23 -5.90 9.66
C GLY A 107 -0.43 -5.45 8.24
N GLU A 108 -1.59 -5.80 7.70
CA GLU A 108 -1.97 -5.41 6.34
C GLU A 108 -3.48 -5.22 6.22
N TYR A 109 -3.87 -4.37 5.30
CA TYR A 109 -5.27 -4.16 4.92
C TYR A 109 -5.38 -4.25 3.41
N GLY A 110 -6.30 -5.07 2.93
CA GLY A 110 -6.58 -5.19 1.50
C GLY A 110 -8.07 -5.14 1.24
N CYS A 111 -8.45 -4.49 0.14
CA CYS A 111 -9.84 -4.45 -0.29
C CYS A 111 -9.94 -4.45 -1.80
N GLN A 112 -11.17 -4.53 -2.31
CA GLN A 112 -11.41 -4.44 -3.73
C GLN A 112 -11.22 -3.00 -4.24
N GLY A 113 -10.80 -2.88 -5.50
CA GLY A 113 -10.75 -1.64 -6.24
C GLY A 113 -11.12 -1.91 -7.68
N PHE A 114 -11.59 -0.89 -8.39
CA PHE A 114 -11.92 -1.03 -9.80
C PHE A 114 -10.69 -1.51 -10.57
N ASP A 115 -10.80 -2.67 -11.22
CA ASP A 115 -9.67 -3.33 -11.86
C ASP A 115 -9.99 -3.65 -13.33
N THR A 116 -9.25 -3.01 -14.24
CA THR A 116 -9.31 -3.27 -15.69
C THR A 116 -8.02 -3.88 -16.19
N PHE A 117 -7.12 -4.30 -15.28
CA PHE A 117 -5.79 -4.79 -15.62
C PHE A 117 -5.85 -6.22 -16.17
N GLY A 118 -5.07 -6.48 -17.24
CA GLY A 118 -4.97 -7.81 -17.83
C GLY A 118 -6.31 -8.30 -18.40
N PRO A 119 -6.73 -9.53 -18.07
CA PRO A 119 -7.97 -10.12 -18.62
C PRO A 119 -9.24 -9.40 -18.18
N PHE A 120 -9.21 -8.65 -17.08
CA PHE A 120 -10.38 -7.90 -16.61
C PHE A 120 -10.79 -6.80 -17.58
N LYS A 121 -9.87 -6.28 -18.37
CA LYS A 121 -10.15 -5.28 -19.40
C LYS A 121 -11.15 -5.78 -20.47
N LEU A 122 -11.12 -7.08 -20.75
CA LEU A 122 -11.98 -7.69 -21.78
C LEU A 122 -13.46 -7.69 -21.37
N VAL A 123 -13.74 -7.66 -20.08
CA VAL A 123 -15.11 -7.64 -19.53
C VAL A 123 -15.50 -6.27 -18.97
N GLY A 124 -14.77 -5.22 -19.32
CA GLY A 124 -15.05 -3.87 -18.84
C GLY A 124 -14.55 -3.59 -17.42
N GLY A 125 -13.72 -4.48 -16.87
CA GLY A 125 -13.20 -4.36 -15.52
C GLY A 125 -14.00 -5.17 -14.51
N ILE A 126 -13.48 -5.29 -13.30
CA ILE A 126 -14.16 -5.91 -12.15
C ILE A 126 -14.14 -4.96 -10.97
N ALA A 127 -15.04 -5.18 -10.00
CA ALA A 127 -15.13 -4.39 -8.77
C ALA A 127 -15.29 -2.88 -9.05
N LYS A 128 -16.13 -2.53 -10.03
CA LYS A 128 -16.25 -1.16 -10.56
C LYS A 128 -16.62 -0.11 -9.50
N ASP A 129 -17.43 -0.48 -8.50
CA ASP A 129 -17.87 0.43 -7.45
C ASP A 129 -16.96 0.40 -6.22
N HIS A 130 -15.80 -0.27 -6.31
CA HIS A 130 -14.85 -0.38 -5.22
C HIS A 130 -13.63 0.52 -5.46
N PRO A 131 -12.98 1.00 -4.39
CA PRO A 131 -13.36 0.76 -2.99
C PRO A 131 -14.64 1.51 -2.61
N THR A 132 -15.47 0.86 -1.81
CA THR A 132 -16.69 1.46 -1.24
C THR A 132 -16.34 2.38 -0.06
N GLU A 133 -17.32 3.16 0.40
CA GLU A 133 -17.14 3.99 1.60
C GLU A 133 -16.78 3.14 2.83
N ASP A 134 -17.39 1.95 2.97
CA ASP A 134 -17.06 1.02 4.06
C ASP A 134 -15.65 0.49 3.97
N GLU A 135 -15.17 0.20 2.77
CA GLU A 135 -13.79 -0.25 2.56
C GLU A 135 -12.79 0.85 2.86
N ILE A 136 -13.10 2.08 2.48
CA ILE A 136 -12.25 3.24 2.79
C ILE A 136 -12.21 3.46 4.31
N ALA A 137 -13.37 3.41 4.98
CA ALA A 137 -13.46 3.50 6.44
C ALA A 137 -12.69 2.37 7.12
N GLY A 138 -12.72 1.16 6.53
CA GLY A 138 -11.96 0.00 7.01
C GLY A 138 -10.46 0.24 6.98
N ALA A 139 -9.95 0.92 5.96
CA ALA A 139 -8.53 1.28 5.88
C ALA A 139 -8.13 2.25 7.00
N VAL A 140 -8.95 3.24 7.27
CA VAL A 140 -8.72 4.18 8.37
C VAL A 140 -8.73 3.46 9.71
N HIS A 141 -9.72 2.58 9.94
CA HIS A 141 -9.80 1.78 11.15
C HIS A 141 -8.58 0.88 11.34
N PHE A 142 -8.13 0.24 10.26
CA PHE A 142 -6.90 -0.55 10.29
C PHE A 142 -5.71 0.30 10.74
N TYR A 143 -5.53 1.48 10.14
CA TYR A 143 -4.44 2.37 10.51
C TYR A 143 -4.53 2.78 11.98
N GLU A 144 -5.73 3.11 12.45
CA GLU A 144 -6.00 3.46 13.83
C GLU A 144 -5.53 2.35 14.80
N THR A 145 -5.73 1.08 14.44
CA THR A 145 -5.32 -0.05 15.28
C THR A 145 -3.79 -0.19 15.39
N LEU A 146 -3.03 0.44 14.52
CA LEU A 146 -1.56 0.41 14.56
C LEU A 146 -0.96 1.45 15.51
N LEU A 147 -1.77 2.37 15.99
CA LEU A 147 -1.32 3.45 16.89
C LEU A 147 -1.16 3.00 18.39
#